data_ca3005f5c9d653a4f82c8bdb6c5c38f1
#
_entry.id   ca3005f5c9d653a4f82c8bdb6c5c38f1
#
_cell.length_a   1.000
_cell.length_b   1.000
_cell.length_c   1.000
_cell.angle_alpha   90.00
_cell.angle_beta   90.00
_cell.angle_gamma   90.00
#
_symmetry.space_group_name_H-M   'P 1'
#
loop_
_entity.id
_entity.type
_entity.pdbx_description
1 polymer ?
#
loop_
_entity_poly.entity_id
_entity_poly.type
_entity_poly.pdbx_seq_one_letter_code
_entity_poly.pdbx_strand_id
1 'polypeptide(L)'
;VFGRYLDVDGDGIGYRTLPGAHPEKGAFFTRGTSRDEFAAYTESPEAYQKNMERLLSKWETAKSILPGPEIVSENQNVGVIYYGTTAYPLPEAHDMLRQEGISFDTCRVRSFPFNDEVVSFVNSHDVVFIVEQNRDAQMRTLLINEENFDPAKLIPVLYYAGLSMSANVIQNQISEYYEANKLPRLSEVSN
;
A
#
# COMPACT_ATOMS: atom_id res chain seq x y z
N VAL A 1 11.54 -14.68 31.43
CA VAL A 1 12.60 -15.18 30.52
C VAL A 1 12.50 -14.40 29.22
N PHE A 2 13.61 -13.88 28.74
CA PHE A 2 13.65 -13.14 27.46
C PHE A 2 13.61 -14.12 26.28
N GLY A 3 12.69 -13.91 25.37
CA GLY A 3 12.60 -14.62 24.10
C GLY A 3 12.48 -13.62 22.95
N ARG A 4 13.40 -13.70 21.98
CA ARG A 4 13.48 -12.74 20.88
C ARG A 4 12.26 -12.81 19.95
N TYR A 5 11.64 -13.99 19.84
CA TYR A 5 10.44 -14.23 19.04
C TYR A 5 9.23 -14.55 19.94
N LEU A 6 9.37 -14.37 21.26
CA LEU A 6 8.26 -14.52 22.19
C LEU A 6 7.32 -13.31 22.07
N ASP A 7 6.05 -13.59 21.84
CA ASP A 7 4.99 -12.61 21.91
C ASP A 7 4.49 -12.53 23.35
N VAL A 8 4.81 -11.45 24.06
CA VAL A 8 4.53 -11.30 25.49
C VAL A 8 3.17 -10.68 25.75
N ASP A 9 2.73 -9.80 24.86
CA ASP A 9 1.55 -8.96 25.01
C ASP A 9 0.47 -9.22 23.94
N GLY A 10 0.70 -10.17 23.04
CA GLY A 10 -0.28 -10.62 22.06
C GLY A 10 -0.37 -9.74 20.80
N ASP A 11 0.57 -8.82 20.62
CA ASP A 11 0.59 -7.93 19.47
C ASP A 11 1.40 -8.48 18.27
N GLY A 12 2.01 -9.66 18.43
CA GLY A 12 2.88 -10.31 17.44
C GLY A 12 4.28 -9.71 17.34
N ILE A 13 4.60 -8.62 18.07
CA ILE A 13 5.87 -7.91 18.02
C ILE A 13 6.78 -8.41 19.14
N GLY A 14 7.82 -9.16 18.77
CA GLY A 14 8.80 -9.62 19.75
C GLY A 14 9.69 -8.48 20.28
N TYR A 15 9.99 -8.51 21.57
CA TYR A 15 11.02 -7.64 22.15
C TYR A 15 12.39 -8.02 21.63
N ARG A 16 13.24 -7.02 21.39
CA ARG A 16 14.59 -7.24 20.87
C ARG A 16 15.65 -6.42 21.63
N THR A 17 16.84 -6.98 21.69
CA THR A 17 18.02 -6.23 22.10
C THR A 17 18.65 -5.56 20.88
N LEU A 18 19.28 -4.41 21.09
CA LEU A 18 20.04 -3.72 20.06
C LEU A 18 21.54 -3.90 20.28
N PRO A 19 22.37 -3.92 19.23
CA PRO A 19 23.82 -3.89 19.38
C PRO A 19 24.26 -2.72 20.28
N GLY A 20 25.14 -3.00 21.23
CA GLY A 20 25.62 -2.03 22.22
C GLY A 20 24.75 -1.84 23.47
N ALA A 21 23.51 -2.38 23.49
CA ALA A 21 22.65 -2.31 24.69
C ALA A 21 23.17 -3.12 25.88
N HIS A 22 23.96 -4.16 25.62
CA HIS A 22 24.61 -4.98 26.65
C HIS A 22 25.89 -5.60 26.05
N PRO A 23 27.03 -5.68 26.85
CA PRO A 23 28.31 -6.16 26.34
C PRO A 23 28.25 -7.57 25.71
N GLU A 24 27.49 -8.48 26.34
CA GLU A 24 27.45 -9.89 25.95
C GLU A 24 26.09 -10.27 25.25
N LYS A 25 25.00 -9.55 25.54
CA LYS A 25 23.63 -9.92 25.12
C LYS A 25 23.00 -8.93 24.15
N GLY A 26 23.68 -7.83 23.86
CA GLY A 26 23.18 -6.78 22.96
C GLY A 26 23.16 -7.18 21.51
N ALA A 27 24.04 -8.06 21.08
CA ALA A 27 24.07 -8.60 19.72
C ALA A 27 23.98 -10.13 19.76
N PHE A 28 23.42 -10.70 18.70
CA PHE A 28 23.39 -12.15 18.54
C PHE A 28 23.41 -12.52 17.05
N PHE A 29 23.92 -13.69 16.78
CA PHE A 29 23.98 -14.26 15.44
C PHE A 29 23.00 -15.41 15.31
N THR A 30 22.21 -15.40 14.25
CA THR A 30 21.35 -16.52 13.89
C THR A 30 21.61 -16.96 12.46
N ARG A 31 21.53 -18.26 12.23
CA ARG A 31 21.54 -18.88 10.92
C ARG A 31 20.57 -20.06 10.90
N GLY A 32 20.20 -20.52 9.71
CA GLY A 32 19.20 -21.57 9.54
C GLY A 32 17.80 -20.99 9.40
N THR A 33 16.84 -21.83 9.06
CA THR A 33 15.52 -21.41 8.61
C THR A 33 14.51 -21.26 9.73
N SER A 34 14.65 -21.99 10.84
CA SER A 34 13.62 -21.99 11.89
C SER A 34 14.20 -21.80 13.27
N ARG A 35 13.45 -21.06 14.12
CA ARG A 35 13.76 -20.76 15.50
C ARG A 35 12.52 -20.88 16.36
N ASP A 36 12.69 -21.29 17.61
CA ASP A 36 11.62 -21.19 18.60
C ASP A 36 11.50 -19.76 19.17
N GLU A 37 10.58 -19.55 20.09
CA GLU A 37 10.35 -18.26 20.74
C GLU A 37 11.56 -17.67 21.48
N PHE A 38 12.52 -18.52 21.85
CA PHE A 38 13.76 -18.13 22.53
C PHE A 38 14.94 -17.96 21.57
N ALA A 39 14.70 -18.04 20.27
CA ALA A 39 15.71 -17.96 19.21
C ALA A 39 16.66 -19.18 19.16
N ALA A 40 16.32 -20.29 19.80
CA ALA A 40 17.04 -21.54 19.64
C ALA A 40 16.68 -22.20 18.30
N TYR A 41 17.67 -22.82 17.64
CA TYR A 41 17.43 -23.54 16.40
C TYR A 41 16.49 -24.72 16.64
N THR A 42 15.54 -24.89 15.75
CA THR A 42 14.58 -26.00 15.79
C THR A 42 14.12 -26.38 14.40
N GLU A 43 13.79 -27.65 14.22
CA GLU A 43 13.15 -28.18 13.03
C GLU A 43 11.70 -28.64 13.32
N SER A 44 11.16 -28.30 14.52
CA SER A 44 9.77 -28.61 14.88
C SER A 44 8.79 -27.86 13.97
N PRO A 45 7.87 -28.60 13.28
CA PRO A 45 6.81 -27.99 12.51
C PRO A 45 5.91 -27.07 13.35
N GLU A 46 5.66 -27.43 14.60
CA GLU A 46 4.81 -26.65 15.52
C GLU A 46 5.44 -25.31 15.87
N ALA A 47 6.78 -25.30 16.10
CA ALA A 47 7.51 -24.05 16.36
C ALA A 47 7.51 -23.14 15.12
N TYR A 48 7.64 -23.72 13.94
CA TYR A 48 7.56 -22.99 12.67
C TYR A 48 6.17 -22.37 12.47
N GLN A 49 5.11 -23.16 12.60
CA GLN A 49 3.73 -22.70 12.46
C GLN A 49 3.43 -21.56 13.45
N LYS A 50 3.80 -21.72 14.71
CA LYS A 50 3.62 -20.69 15.75
C LYS A 50 4.30 -19.37 15.41
N ASN A 51 5.49 -19.42 14.82
CA ASN A 51 6.16 -18.22 14.33
C ASN A 51 5.45 -17.56 13.15
N MET A 52 4.90 -18.34 12.22
CA MET A 52 4.11 -17.80 11.10
C MET A 52 2.83 -17.13 11.59
N GLU A 53 2.12 -17.76 12.52
CA GLU A 53 0.91 -17.19 13.14
C GLU A 53 1.22 -15.88 13.89
N ARG A 54 2.33 -15.84 14.64
CA ARG A 54 2.80 -14.61 15.27
C ARG A 54 3.12 -13.51 14.25
N LEU A 55 3.71 -13.84 13.11
CA LEU A 55 3.98 -12.87 12.05
C LEU A 55 2.68 -12.34 11.43
N LEU A 56 1.65 -13.16 11.29
CA LEU A 56 0.33 -12.70 10.85
C LEU A 56 -0.29 -11.73 11.88
N SER A 57 -0.22 -12.05 13.17
CA SER A 57 -0.66 -11.15 14.24
C SER A 57 0.08 -9.81 14.19
N LYS A 58 1.43 -9.85 14.06
CA LYS A 58 2.25 -8.65 13.88
C LYS A 58 1.83 -7.82 12.65
N TRP A 59 1.42 -8.48 11.57
CA TRP A 59 0.97 -7.84 10.34
C TRP A 59 -0.30 -7.03 10.57
N GLU A 60 -1.25 -7.59 11.30
CA GLU A 60 -2.47 -6.87 11.69
C GLU A 60 -2.17 -5.70 12.63
N THR A 61 -1.31 -5.90 13.62
CA THR A 61 -0.88 -4.83 14.51
C THR A 61 -0.23 -3.67 13.75
N ALA A 62 0.55 -3.97 12.71
CA ALA A 62 1.22 -2.96 11.89
C ALA A 62 0.23 -2.01 11.20
N LYS A 63 -0.94 -2.45 10.81
CA LYS A 63 -1.98 -1.60 10.19
C LYS A 63 -2.37 -0.41 11.07
N SER A 64 -2.37 -0.60 12.39
CA SER A 64 -2.74 0.45 13.35
C SER A 64 -1.59 1.37 13.77
N ILE A 65 -0.34 0.92 13.60
CA ILE A 65 0.86 1.65 14.06
C ILE A 65 1.50 2.46 12.93
N LEU A 66 1.42 1.97 11.70
CA LEU A 66 2.05 2.60 10.54
C LEU A 66 1.29 3.86 10.11
N PRO A 67 1.97 4.82 9.45
CA PRO A 67 1.33 6.03 8.96
C PRO A 67 0.15 5.70 8.03
N GLY A 68 -1.04 6.23 8.31
CA GLY A 68 -2.20 6.13 7.42
C GLY A 68 -1.98 6.86 6.08
N PRO A 69 -2.86 6.66 5.10
CA PRO A 69 -2.80 7.37 3.83
C PRO A 69 -3.06 8.86 4.00
N GLU A 70 -2.67 9.65 3.00
CA GLU A 70 -3.13 11.04 2.86
C GLU A 70 -4.28 11.04 1.86
N ILE A 71 -5.48 11.36 2.33
CA ILE A 71 -6.69 11.38 1.50
C ILE A 71 -7.15 12.82 1.32
N VAL A 72 -7.43 13.20 0.06
CA VAL A 72 -8.10 14.45 -0.28
C VAL A 72 -9.37 14.07 -1.03
N SER A 73 -10.54 14.42 -0.47
CA SER A 73 -11.82 14.13 -1.05
C SER A 73 -12.51 15.40 -1.51
N GLU A 74 -13.02 15.35 -2.74
CA GLU A 74 -13.89 16.34 -3.37
C GLU A 74 -15.29 15.75 -3.65
N ASN A 75 -15.57 14.59 -3.03
CA ASN A 75 -16.80 13.80 -3.17
C ASN A 75 -17.04 13.33 -4.63
N GLN A 76 -15.98 12.87 -5.28
CA GLN A 76 -16.03 12.33 -6.62
C GLN A 76 -16.31 10.82 -6.60
N ASN A 77 -16.88 10.29 -7.68
CA ASN A 77 -17.06 8.85 -7.86
C ASN A 77 -15.81 8.14 -8.39
N VAL A 78 -14.77 8.89 -8.71
CA VAL A 78 -13.49 8.41 -9.22
C VAL A 78 -12.40 8.71 -8.23
N GLY A 79 -11.59 7.70 -7.93
CA GLY A 79 -10.43 7.82 -7.06
C GLY A 79 -9.11 7.65 -7.80
N VAL A 80 -8.04 8.22 -7.24
CA VAL A 80 -6.66 7.99 -7.70
C VAL A 80 -5.81 7.58 -6.50
N ILE A 81 -5.24 6.38 -6.57
CA ILE A 81 -4.24 5.90 -5.62
C ILE A 81 -2.84 6.09 -6.20
N TYR A 82 -1.94 6.60 -5.39
CA TYR A 82 -0.54 6.82 -5.76
C TYR A 82 0.38 6.70 -4.54
N TYR A 83 1.69 6.65 -4.79
CA TYR A 83 2.70 6.57 -3.74
C TYR A 83 4.04 7.14 -4.20
N GLY A 84 4.96 7.32 -3.25
CA GLY A 84 6.33 7.74 -3.52
C GLY A 84 6.41 9.08 -4.23
N THR A 85 7.26 9.16 -5.24
CA THR A 85 7.56 10.38 -6.00
C THR A 85 6.45 10.81 -6.95
N THR A 86 5.46 9.97 -7.21
CA THR A 86 4.24 10.35 -7.95
C THR A 86 3.48 11.51 -7.28
N ALA A 87 3.73 11.74 -6.00
CA ALA A 87 3.18 12.88 -5.26
C ALA A 87 3.55 14.27 -5.84
N TYR A 88 4.63 14.35 -6.63
CA TYR A 88 5.05 15.63 -7.22
C TYR A 88 4.29 15.98 -8.51
N PRO A 89 4.16 15.10 -9.51
CA PRO A 89 3.43 15.43 -10.73
C PRO A 89 1.91 15.34 -10.61
N LEU A 90 1.36 14.65 -9.61
CA LEU A 90 -0.08 14.41 -9.51
C LEU A 90 -0.93 15.68 -9.35
N PRO A 91 -0.55 16.69 -8.52
CA PRO A 91 -1.35 17.91 -8.42
C PRO A 91 -1.47 18.65 -9.75
N GLU A 92 -0.39 18.79 -10.50
CA GLU A 92 -0.38 19.40 -11.84
C GLU A 92 -1.26 18.59 -12.81
N ALA A 93 -1.15 17.26 -12.80
CA ALA A 93 -2.00 16.39 -13.62
C ALA A 93 -3.50 16.56 -13.27
N HIS A 94 -3.84 16.71 -12.00
CA HIS A 94 -5.20 16.95 -11.56
C HIS A 94 -5.73 18.29 -12.06
N ASP A 95 -4.92 19.35 -11.97
CA ASP A 95 -5.31 20.66 -12.51
C ASP A 95 -5.54 20.64 -14.02
N MET A 96 -4.72 19.90 -14.78
CA MET A 96 -4.91 19.70 -16.22
C MET A 96 -6.20 18.93 -16.50
N LEU A 97 -6.47 17.85 -15.79
CA LEU A 97 -7.67 17.03 -15.94
C LEU A 97 -8.95 17.79 -15.57
N ARG A 98 -8.90 18.66 -14.56
CA ARG A 98 -10.02 19.55 -14.20
C ARG A 98 -10.39 20.49 -15.36
N GLN A 99 -9.42 20.99 -16.11
CA GLN A 99 -9.68 21.80 -17.31
C GLN A 99 -10.41 21.01 -18.40
N GLU A 100 -10.30 19.68 -18.39
CA GLU A 100 -11.02 18.77 -19.25
C GLU A 100 -12.36 18.30 -18.66
N GLY A 101 -12.74 18.79 -17.49
CA GLY A 101 -13.96 18.37 -16.78
C GLY A 101 -13.82 17.03 -16.06
N ILE A 102 -12.60 16.58 -15.77
CA ILE A 102 -12.33 15.35 -15.02
C ILE A 102 -11.81 15.73 -13.63
N SER A 103 -12.51 15.28 -12.59
CA SER A 103 -12.06 15.42 -11.20
C SER A 103 -12.14 14.09 -10.48
N PHE A 104 -11.32 13.93 -9.42
CA PHE A 104 -11.21 12.70 -8.65
C PHE A 104 -10.74 12.98 -7.22
N ASP A 105 -11.08 12.07 -6.34
CA ASP A 105 -10.52 12.02 -4.99
C ASP A 105 -9.13 11.39 -5.04
N THR A 106 -8.26 11.73 -4.11
CA THR A 106 -6.89 11.18 -4.09
C THR A 106 -6.58 10.46 -2.78
N CYS A 107 -5.83 9.36 -2.89
CA CYS A 107 -5.30 8.60 -1.77
C CYS A 107 -3.81 8.32 -1.98
N ARG A 108 -2.97 8.98 -1.21
CA ARG A 108 -1.54 8.71 -1.17
C ARG A 108 -1.24 7.61 -0.18
N VAL A 109 -0.89 6.42 -0.67
CA VAL A 109 -0.45 5.32 0.17
C VAL A 109 0.95 5.61 0.71
N ARG A 110 1.14 5.48 2.03
CA ARG A 110 2.39 5.79 2.73
C ARG A 110 3.03 4.59 3.40
N SER A 111 2.28 3.53 3.60
CA SER A 111 2.73 2.33 4.29
C SER A 111 2.04 1.08 3.76
N PHE A 112 2.59 -0.07 4.12
CA PHE A 112 2.04 -1.40 3.93
C PHE A 112 2.33 -2.23 5.20
N PRO A 113 1.38 -3.04 5.69
CA PRO A 113 0.09 -3.42 5.10
C PRO A 113 -0.90 -2.26 5.02
N PHE A 114 -1.91 -2.40 4.12
CA PHE A 114 -2.96 -1.41 3.97
C PHE A 114 -3.85 -1.35 5.22
N ASN A 115 -4.22 -0.14 5.60
CA ASN A 115 -5.18 0.09 6.67
C ASN A 115 -6.61 0.24 6.13
N ASP A 116 -7.59 0.30 7.04
CA ASP A 116 -9.00 0.39 6.68
C ASP A 116 -9.36 1.65 5.88
N GLU A 117 -8.58 2.72 5.99
CA GLU A 117 -8.81 3.96 5.21
C GLU A 117 -8.54 3.75 3.72
N VAL A 118 -7.50 2.97 3.35
CA VAL A 118 -7.23 2.60 1.96
C VAL A 118 -8.35 1.71 1.42
N VAL A 119 -8.79 0.75 2.23
CA VAL A 119 -9.90 -0.15 1.87
C VAL A 119 -11.20 0.63 1.66
N SER A 120 -11.51 1.54 2.58
CA SER A 120 -12.70 2.40 2.50
C SER A 120 -12.64 3.32 1.29
N PHE A 121 -11.48 3.88 0.98
CA PHE A 121 -11.27 4.70 -0.22
C PHE A 121 -11.58 3.92 -1.49
N VAL A 122 -11.04 2.72 -1.67
CA VAL A 122 -11.35 1.91 -2.85
C VAL A 122 -12.83 1.58 -2.92
N ASN A 123 -13.46 1.22 -1.80
CA ASN A 123 -14.87 0.80 -1.78
C ASN A 123 -15.83 1.95 -2.11
N SER A 124 -15.50 3.19 -1.74
CA SER A 124 -16.36 4.36 -1.94
C SER A 124 -16.37 4.92 -3.37
N HIS A 125 -15.49 4.45 -4.24
CA HIS A 125 -15.40 4.93 -5.63
C HIS A 125 -15.87 3.87 -6.63
N ASP A 126 -16.37 4.27 -7.78
CA ASP A 126 -16.76 3.37 -8.86
C ASP A 126 -15.56 2.89 -9.68
N VAL A 127 -14.59 3.78 -9.89
CA VAL A 127 -13.33 3.53 -10.61
C VAL A 127 -12.18 4.12 -9.82
N VAL A 128 -11.09 3.37 -9.70
CA VAL A 128 -9.88 3.83 -9.02
C VAL A 128 -8.67 3.65 -9.93
N PHE A 129 -8.04 4.74 -10.30
CA PHE A 129 -6.77 4.72 -11.02
C PHE A 129 -5.61 4.46 -10.06
N ILE A 130 -4.72 3.53 -10.42
CA ILE A 130 -3.52 3.20 -9.66
C ILE A 130 -2.31 3.71 -10.42
N VAL A 131 -1.71 4.81 -9.96
CA VAL A 131 -0.59 5.48 -10.65
C VAL A 131 0.74 4.96 -10.13
N GLU A 132 1.48 4.28 -11.00
CA GLU A 132 2.68 3.53 -10.64
C GLU A 132 3.85 3.75 -11.60
N GLN A 133 5.06 3.82 -11.04
CA GLN A 133 6.29 3.92 -11.83
C GLN A 133 6.95 2.55 -11.98
N ASN A 134 6.20 1.58 -12.45
CA ASN A 134 6.65 0.23 -12.81
C ASN A 134 5.81 -0.33 -13.97
N ARG A 135 6.33 -1.38 -14.63
CA ARG A 135 5.68 -2.02 -15.79
C ARG A 135 4.55 -2.96 -15.40
N ASP A 136 4.63 -3.56 -14.23
CA ASP A 136 3.87 -4.77 -13.90
C ASP A 136 2.67 -4.49 -12.99
N ALA A 137 2.29 -3.22 -12.78
CA ALA A 137 1.18 -2.81 -11.92
C ALA A 137 1.25 -3.47 -10.52
N GLN A 138 2.41 -3.34 -9.86
CA GLN A 138 2.71 -4.07 -8.63
C GLN A 138 1.81 -3.63 -7.46
N MET A 139 1.55 -2.33 -7.29
CA MET A 139 0.63 -1.82 -6.26
C MET A 139 -0.80 -2.30 -6.53
N ARG A 140 -1.26 -2.24 -7.79
CA ARG A 140 -2.57 -2.77 -8.17
C ARG A 140 -2.68 -4.26 -7.84
N THR A 141 -1.66 -5.04 -8.19
CA THR A 141 -1.63 -6.49 -7.89
C THR A 141 -1.67 -6.74 -6.39
N LEU A 142 -0.93 -5.94 -5.61
CA LEU A 142 -0.89 -6.04 -4.16
C LEU A 142 -2.27 -5.73 -3.55
N LEU A 143 -2.95 -4.65 -3.99
CA LEU A 143 -4.30 -4.31 -3.55
C LEU A 143 -5.31 -5.43 -3.84
N ILE A 144 -5.25 -6.04 -5.01
CA ILE A 144 -6.12 -7.17 -5.38
C ILE A 144 -5.86 -8.38 -4.49
N ASN A 145 -4.60 -8.73 -4.26
CA ASN A 145 -4.24 -9.94 -3.53
C ASN A 145 -4.49 -9.84 -2.03
N GLU A 146 -4.20 -8.67 -1.44
CA GLU A 146 -4.32 -8.48 0.01
C GLU A 146 -5.75 -8.17 0.45
N GLU A 147 -6.49 -7.39 -0.33
CA GLU A 147 -7.81 -6.90 0.05
C GLU A 147 -8.95 -7.49 -0.82
N ASN A 148 -8.62 -8.40 -1.73
CA ASN A 148 -9.59 -9.08 -2.61
C ASN A 148 -10.50 -8.13 -3.41
N PHE A 149 -9.97 -6.99 -3.87
CA PHE A 149 -10.72 -6.04 -4.69
C PHE A 149 -11.00 -6.59 -6.09
N ASP A 150 -12.13 -6.14 -6.67
CA ASP A 150 -12.44 -6.42 -8.07
C ASP A 150 -11.37 -5.79 -8.99
N PRO A 151 -10.64 -6.61 -9.77
CA PRO A 151 -9.65 -6.10 -10.71
C PRO A 151 -10.21 -5.12 -11.76
N ALA A 152 -11.49 -5.22 -12.10
CA ALA A 152 -12.12 -4.33 -13.07
C ALA A 152 -12.27 -2.89 -12.57
N LYS A 153 -12.32 -2.71 -11.24
CA LYS A 153 -12.42 -1.41 -10.58
C LYS A 153 -11.09 -0.65 -10.54
N LEU A 154 -9.96 -1.37 -10.54
CA LEU A 154 -8.63 -0.84 -10.37
C LEU A 154 -7.92 -0.68 -11.72
N ILE A 155 -7.83 0.54 -12.21
CA ILE A 155 -7.30 0.86 -13.54
C ILE A 155 -5.82 1.27 -13.42
N PRO A 156 -4.89 0.55 -14.05
CA PRO A 156 -3.47 0.90 -13.96
C PRO A 156 -3.13 2.11 -14.83
N VAL A 157 -2.36 3.05 -14.27
CA VAL A 157 -1.71 4.16 -14.96
C VAL A 157 -0.20 3.99 -14.76
N LEU A 158 0.49 3.51 -15.78
CA LEU A 158 1.86 3.00 -15.64
C LEU A 158 2.88 3.84 -16.39
N TYR A 159 4.05 4.00 -15.77
CA TYR A 159 5.21 4.62 -16.40
C TYR A 159 6.50 3.88 -16.00
N TYR A 160 7.32 3.51 -16.99
CA TYR A 160 8.55 2.73 -16.77
C TYR A 160 9.66 3.05 -17.77
N ALA A 161 9.74 4.30 -18.20
CA ALA A 161 10.74 4.74 -19.20
C ALA A 161 12.12 5.09 -18.59
N GLY A 162 12.34 4.82 -17.29
CA GLY A 162 13.63 5.10 -16.62
C GLY A 162 13.85 6.56 -16.23
N LEU A 163 12.87 7.43 -16.43
CA LEU A 163 12.85 8.83 -16.02
C LEU A 163 11.73 9.07 -15.01
N SER A 164 11.72 10.23 -14.38
CA SER A 164 10.61 10.65 -13.52
C SER A 164 9.33 10.81 -14.33
N MET A 165 8.21 10.33 -13.77
CA MET A 165 6.88 10.52 -14.37
C MET A 165 6.53 12.01 -14.40
N SER A 166 6.00 12.49 -15.52
CA SER A 166 5.49 13.85 -15.65
C SER A 166 3.96 13.89 -15.49
N ALA A 167 3.42 15.09 -15.23
CA ALA A 167 1.98 15.33 -15.17
C ALA A 167 1.25 14.91 -16.45
N ASN A 168 1.83 15.21 -17.61
CA ASN A 168 1.26 14.84 -18.92
C ASN A 168 1.05 13.32 -19.08
N VAL A 169 1.95 12.49 -18.52
CA VAL A 169 1.81 11.02 -18.61
C VAL A 169 0.56 10.57 -17.87
N ILE A 170 0.32 11.14 -16.69
CA ILE A 170 -0.87 10.82 -15.89
C ILE A 170 -2.13 11.34 -16.58
N GLN A 171 -2.12 12.60 -16.98
CA GLN A 171 -3.24 13.26 -17.65
C GLN A 171 -3.66 12.50 -18.91
N ASN A 172 -2.72 12.20 -19.82
CA ASN A 172 -3.03 11.51 -21.06
C ASN A 172 -3.68 10.14 -20.85
N GLN A 173 -3.11 9.30 -19.97
CA GLN A 173 -3.64 7.96 -19.73
C GLN A 173 -5.04 7.98 -19.09
N ILE A 174 -5.29 8.91 -18.17
CA ILE A 174 -6.62 9.05 -17.56
C ILE A 174 -7.63 9.59 -18.59
N SER A 175 -7.26 10.61 -19.37
CA SER A 175 -8.14 11.15 -20.43
C SER A 175 -8.47 10.10 -21.51
N GLU A 176 -7.49 9.32 -21.96
CA GLU A 176 -7.69 8.21 -22.89
C GLU A 176 -8.68 7.16 -22.33
N TYR A 177 -8.57 6.84 -21.04
CA TYR A 177 -9.50 5.92 -20.39
C TYR A 177 -10.94 6.48 -20.37
N TYR A 178 -11.11 7.78 -20.04
CA TYR A 178 -12.40 8.43 -20.04
C TYR A 178 -13.04 8.41 -21.44
N GLU A 179 -12.28 8.72 -22.48
CA GLU A 179 -12.74 8.69 -23.86
C GLU A 179 -13.13 7.28 -24.32
N ALA A 180 -12.25 6.29 -24.07
CA ALA A 180 -12.49 4.91 -24.47
C ALA A 180 -13.74 4.29 -23.81
N ASN A 181 -14.03 4.67 -22.57
CA ASN A 181 -15.16 4.14 -21.80
C ASN A 181 -16.37 5.07 -21.79
N LYS A 182 -16.30 6.22 -22.47
CA LYS A 182 -17.37 7.23 -22.53
C LYS A 182 -17.86 7.66 -21.16
N LEU A 183 -16.92 7.89 -20.24
CA LEU A 183 -17.25 8.34 -18.89
C LEU A 183 -17.73 9.80 -18.91
N PRO A 184 -18.71 10.16 -18.08
CA PRO A 184 -19.23 11.53 -18.04
C PRO A 184 -18.19 12.49 -17.48
N ARG A 185 -18.13 13.71 -18.04
CA ARG A 185 -17.32 14.81 -17.52
C ARG A 185 -18.19 15.77 -16.71
N LEU A 186 -17.59 16.53 -15.79
CA LEU A 186 -18.33 17.39 -14.85
C LEU A 186 -19.31 18.38 -15.53
N SER A 187 -18.99 18.88 -16.71
CA SER A 187 -19.88 19.75 -17.49
C SER A 187 -21.11 19.05 -18.05
N GLU A 188 -21.14 17.72 -18.11
CA GLU A 188 -22.22 16.91 -18.66
C GLU A 188 -23.19 16.43 -17.56
N VAL A 189 -22.79 16.49 -16.30
CA VAL A 189 -23.60 16.06 -15.15
C VAL A 189 -24.56 17.17 -14.67
N SER A 190 -24.34 18.41 -15.11
CA SER A 190 -25.12 19.59 -14.68
C SER A 190 -26.34 19.88 -15.56
N ASN A 191 -26.73 19.00 -16.43
CA ASN A 191 -27.95 19.01 -17.24
C ASN A 191 -28.79 17.75 -16.96
#